data_bc097eb0c111d5fabd71524f2db57232
#
_entry.id   bc097eb0c111d5fabd71524f2db57232
#
_cell.length_a   1.000
_cell.length_b   1.000
_cell.length_c   1.000
_cell.angle_alpha   90.00
_cell.angle_beta   90.00
_cell.angle_gamma   90.00
#
_symmetry.space_group_name_H-M   'P 1'
#
loop_
_entity.id
_entity.type
_entity.pdbx_description
1 polymer ?
#
loop_
_entity_poly.entity_id
_entity_poly.type
_entity_poly.pdbx_seq_one_letter_code
_entity_poly.pdbx_strand_id
1 'polypeptide(L)'
;VDQYDFNISFNISDRVYLGMTIGAYAVNYDKYSIYSENYSGDYTGEGYDLVSMNKINGSGFDLKFGAIVRPFEYSPFRIGLAVHTPTYYKLDYKTSAYVLSDVYSEVTGKIEPHDIYTSDMIEGDMIRQFRLQTPWTYNVSLGYTIGRNWALGAEYEYQDYSSMKFKNPDDGYSDMFEYENSTTPMMKGVSTIRLGAEYKVIPQFALRAGYNYSTAIFNSDAYKDLPINSIQTDTDFANTKALSNYTLGIGYRGSMFYADLAYKFSSYKEDFYPFVEMDHVIENGITYRTLGALPDVTKVKNTRSQVLLTLGVRF
;
A
#
# COMPACT_ATOMS: atom_id res chain seq x y z
N VAL A 1 -9.56 -2.86 -0.35
CA VAL A 1 -9.81 -2.62 1.09
C VAL A 1 -10.92 -1.61 1.20
N ASP A 2 -11.98 -1.96 1.91
CA ASP A 2 -13.11 -1.09 2.23
C ASP A 2 -12.93 -0.52 3.63
N GLN A 3 -13.25 0.75 3.82
CA GLN A 3 -13.12 1.46 5.08
C GLN A 3 -14.45 2.10 5.47
N TYR A 4 -14.84 1.91 6.72
CA TYR A 4 -16.03 2.48 7.35
C TYR A 4 -15.59 3.33 8.55
N ASP A 5 -15.87 4.63 8.50
CA ASP A 5 -15.47 5.58 9.53
C ASP A 5 -16.70 6.12 10.30
N PHE A 6 -16.67 5.98 11.63
CA PHE A 6 -17.62 6.60 12.54
C PHE A 6 -16.97 7.78 13.23
N ASN A 7 -17.51 8.98 12.98
CA ASN A 7 -16.90 10.22 13.41
C ASN A 7 -17.77 10.92 14.46
N ILE A 8 -17.12 11.44 15.50
CA ILE A 8 -17.73 12.38 16.44
C ILE A 8 -16.84 13.61 16.56
N SER A 9 -17.43 14.79 16.58
CA SER A 9 -16.68 16.04 16.67
C SER A 9 -17.36 17.05 17.59
N PHE A 10 -16.54 17.88 18.21
CA PHE A 10 -16.95 18.92 19.14
C PHE A 10 -16.35 20.25 18.70
N ASN A 11 -17.17 21.30 18.78
CA ASN A 11 -16.75 22.68 18.57
C ASN A 11 -16.83 23.42 19.93
N ILE A 12 -15.71 23.94 20.38
CA ILE A 12 -15.59 24.67 21.63
C ILE A 12 -15.32 26.14 21.31
N SER A 13 -16.36 26.95 21.49
CA SER A 13 -16.30 28.43 21.33
C SER A 13 -15.73 28.89 19.98
N ASP A 14 -15.91 28.11 18.91
CA ASP A 14 -15.39 28.39 17.55
C ASP A 14 -13.86 28.58 17.48
N ARG A 15 -13.15 28.15 18.52
CA ARG A 15 -11.68 28.26 18.65
C ARG A 15 -10.96 26.93 18.67
N VAL A 16 -11.59 25.92 19.29
CA VAL A 16 -11.03 24.57 19.39
C VAL A 16 -12.04 23.58 18.86
N TYR A 17 -11.62 22.78 17.90
CA TYR A 17 -12.41 21.70 17.33
C TYR A 17 -11.70 20.40 17.65
N LEU A 18 -12.40 19.47 18.26
CA LEU A 18 -11.88 18.13 18.60
C LEU A 18 -12.64 17.11 17.79
N GLY A 19 -11.95 16.10 17.32
CA GLY A 19 -12.55 15.00 16.58
C GLY A 19 -11.96 13.65 16.99
N MET A 20 -12.82 12.65 16.96
CA MET A 20 -12.43 11.26 17.11
C MET A 20 -13.12 10.44 16.02
N THR A 21 -12.38 9.51 15.44
CA THR A 21 -12.89 8.56 14.45
C THR A 21 -12.55 7.15 14.86
N ILE A 22 -13.51 6.25 14.73
CA ILE A 22 -13.31 4.81 14.80
C ILE A 22 -13.37 4.30 13.37
N GLY A 23 -12.25 3.76 12.88
CA GLY A 23 -12.15 3.14 11.56
C GLY A 23 -12.32 1.63 11.65
N ALA A 24 -13.16 1.07 10.80
CA ALA A 24 -13.29 -0.37 10.59
C ALA A 24 -12.94 -0.70 9.13
N TYR A 25 -12.20 -1.78 8.92
CA TYR A 25 -11.66 -2.15 7.61
C TYR A 25 -12.08 -3.57 7.25
N ALA A 26 -12.44 -3.77 5.98
CA ALA A 26 -12.57 -5.07 5.35
C ALA A 26 -11.50 -5.20 4.27
N VAL A 27 -10.70 -6.26 4.35
CA VAL A 27 -9.62 -6.54 3.40
C VAL A 27 -10.05 -7.69 2.51
N ASN A 28 -9.98 -7.47 1.20
CA ASN A 28 -10.10 -8.49 0.19
C ASN A 28 -9.07 -8.17 -0.91
N TYR A 29 -8.09 -9.04 -1.06
CA TYR A 29 -7.02 -8.91 -2.05
C TYR A 29 -6.83 -10.26 -2.73
N ASP A 30 -6.87 -10.24 -4.06
CA ASP A 30 -6.59 -11.39 -4.90
C ASP A 30 -5.49 -11.01 -5.90
N LYS A 31 -4.47 -11.84 -6.00
CA LYS A 31 -3.40 -11.72 -6.99
C LYS A 31 -3.27 -13.01 -7.75
N TYR A 32 -3.26 -12.91 -9.07
CA TYR A 32 -2.91 -13.97 -9.98
C TYR A 32 -1.69 -13.54 -10.78
N SER A 33 -0.68 -14.38 -10.87
CA SER A 33 0.52 -14.10 -11.65
C SER A 33 0.98 -15.34 -12.40
N ILE A 34 1.55 -15.13 -13.58
CA ILE A 34 2.24 -16.15 -14.37
C ILE A 34 3.66 -15.63 -14.60
N TYR A 35 4.63 -16.45 -14.25
CA TYR A 35 6.03 -16.25 -14.60
C TYR A 35 6.44 -17.35 -15.56
N SER A 36 6.93 -16.97 -16.75
CA SER A 36 7.27 -17.89 -17.83
C SER A 36 8.76 -17.83 -18.18
N GLU A 37 9.40 -18.97 -18.31
CA GLU A 37 10.73 -19.10 -18.88
C GLU A 37 10.69 -20.06 -20.06
N ASN A 38 11.28 -19.63 -21.19
CA ASN A 38 11.47 -20.45 -22.38
C ASN A 38 12.96 -20.57 -22.65
N TYR A 39 13.45 -21.78 -22.80
CA TYR A 39 14.86 -22.02 -23.06
C TYR A 39 15.17 -21.91 -24.58
N SER A 40 16.42 -21.65 -24.88
CA SER A 40 16.90 -21.45 -26.24
C SER A 40 18.15 -22.29 -26.54
N GLY A 41 18.58 -22.36 -27.80
CA GLY A 41 19.72 -23.17 -28.18
C GLY A 41 19.38 -24.64 -28.21
N ASP A 42 20.21 -25.48 -27.56
CA ASP A 42 20.03 -26.93 -27.50
C ASP A 42 18.77 -27.35 -26.70
N TYR A 43 18.20 -26.44 -25.94
CA TYR A 43 17.01 -26.63 -25.11
C TYR A 43 15.76 -25.96 -25.69
N THR A 44 15.78 -25.65 -27.00
CA THR A 44 14.62 -25.02 -27.65
C THR A 44 13.39 -25.92 -27.59
N GLY A 45 12.30 -25.39 -27.04
CA GLY A 45 11.05 -26.12 -26.85
C GLY A 45 10.86 -26.62 -25.42
N GLU A 46 11.88 -26.50 -24.56
CA GLU A 46 11.74 -26.68 -23.12
C GLU A 46 11.44 -25.33 -22.44
N GLY A 47 10.78 -25.40 -21.31
CA GLY A 47 10.43 -24.22 -20.53
C GLY A 47 9.45 -24.52 -19.43
N TYR A 48 9.04 -23.49 -18.70
CA TYR A 48 7.99 -23.63 -17.70
C TYR A 48 7.20 -22.34 -17.48
N ASP A 49 5.97 -22.53 -17.01
CA ASP A 49 5.12 -21.50 -16.46
C ASP A 49 4.89 -21.76 -14.97
N LEU A 50 5.30 -20.82 -14.10
CA LEU A 50 4.93 -20.81 -12.69
C LEU A 50 3.68 -19.94 -12.54
N VAL A 51 2.58 -20.56 -12.19
CA VAL A 51 1.30 -19.89 -11.92
C VAL A 51 1.09 -19.80 -10.43
N SER A 52 0.83 -18.59 -9.93
CA SER A 52 0.65 -18.31 -8.51
C SER A 52 -0.69 -17.59 -8.26
N MET A 53 -1.41 -18.06 -7.26
CA MET A 53 -2.66 -17.48 -6.79
C MET A 53 -2.49 -17.13 -5.31
N ASN A 54 -2.66 -15.85 -4.98
CA ASN A 54 -2.50 -15.33 -3.62
C ASN A 54 -3.74 -14.56 -3.23
N LYS A 55 -4.31 -14.89 -2.08
CA LYS A 55 -5.51 -14.24 -1.56
C LYS A 55 -5.33 -13.84 -0.11
N ILE A 56 -5.68 -12.58 0.22
CA ILE A 56 -5.67 -12.08 1.59
C ILE A 56 -7.05 -11.55 1.93
N ASN A 57 -7.67 -12.12 2.95
CA ASN A 57 -8.94 -11.66 3.48
C ASN A 57 -8.79 -11.31 4.96
N GLY A 58 -9.63 -10.41 5.43
CA GLY A 58 -9.69 -10.13 6.84
C GLY A 58 -10.34 -8.81 7.19
N SER A 59 -10.16 -8.41 8.41
CA SER A 59 -10.71 -7.18 8.95
C SER A 59 -9.68 -6.46 9.82
N GLY A 60 -9.92 -5.17 10.06
CA GLY A 60 -9.07 -4.37 10.93
C GLY A 60 -9.83 -3.22 11.55
N PHE A 61 -9.21 -2.59 12.55
CA PHE A 61 -9.72 -1.37 13.16
C PHE A 61 -8.60 -0.44 13.58
N ASP A 62 -8.91 0.84 13.64
CA ASP A 62 -8.05 1.89 14.20
C ASP A 62 -8.86 2.98 14.92
N LEU A 63 -8.14 3.84 15.62
CA LEU A 63 -8.66 5.05 16.21
C LEU A 63 -7.88 6.26 15.70
N LYS A 64 -8.59 7.34 15.40
CA LYS A 64 -7.98 8.60 14.94
C LYS A 64 -8.46 9.72 15.85
N PHE A 65 -7.53 10.54 16.29
CA PHE A 65 -7.79 11.72 17.12
C PHE A 65 -7.28 12.94 16.41
N GLY A 66 -8.08 14.00 16.39
CA GLY A 66 -7.71 15.26 15.76
C GLY A 66 -8.14 16.46 16.58
N ALA A 67 -7.33 17.51 16.51
CA ALA A 67 -7.63 18.81 17.08
C ALA A 67 -7.31 19.91 16.05
N ILE A 68 -8.20 20.89 15.92
CA ILE A 68 -7.94 22.11 15.15
C ILE A 68 -8.09 23.30 16.09
N VAL A 69 -7.09 24.16 16.11
CA VAL A 69 -7.08 25.36 16.96
C VAL A 69 -6.99 26.62 16.09
N ARG A 70 -7.77 27.63 16.45
CA ARG A 70 -7.65 29.01 15.99
C ARG A 70 -6.93 29.82 17.05
N PRO A 71 -5.59 29.98 16.97
CA PRO A 71 -4.81 30.57 18.07
C PRO A 71 -5.08 32.07 18.24
N PHE A 72 -5.49 32.75 17.17
CA PHE A 72 -5.72 34.19 17.16
C PHE A 72 -7.19 34.53 16.89
N GLU A 73 -7.79 35.36 17.71
CA GLU A 73 -9.21 35.65 17.68
C GLU A 73 -9.66 36.30 16.35
N TYR A 74 -8.87 37.25 15.84
CA TYR A 74 -9.20 38.01 14.62
C TYR A 74 -8.51 37.45 13.37
N SER A 75 -7.76 36.35 13.48
CA SER A 75 -7.08 35.74 12.35
C SER A 75 -7.83 34.46 11.89
N PRO A 76 -7.97 34.28 10.58
CA PRO A 76 -8.50 33.02 10.03
C PRO A 76 -7.50 31.86 10.09
N PHE A 77 -6.32 32.06 10.66
CA PHE A 77 -5.28 31.05 10.76
C PHE A 77 -5.73 29.87 11.65
N ARG A 78 -5.44 28.67 11.19
CA ARG A 78 -5.77 27.41 11.89
C ARG A 78 -4.57 26.49 11.90
N ILE A 79 -4.38 25.82 13.01
CA ILE A 79 -3.40 24.76 13.18
C ILE A 79 -4.18 23.48 13.48
N GLY A 80 -3.92 22.42 12.74
CA GLY A 80 -4.46 21.09 13.01
C GLY A 80 -3.37 20.13 13.43
N LEU A 81 -3.69 19.26 14.37
CA LEU A 81 -2.88 18.13 14.80
C LEU A 81 -3.74 16.88 14.76
N ALA A 82 -3.21 15.79 14.22
CA ALA A 82 -3.90 14.50 14.28
C ALA A 82 -2.91 13.36 14.56
N VAL A 83 -3.40 12.37 15.28
CA VAL A 83 -2.69 11.14 15.57
C VAL A 83 -3.62 9.97 15.30
N HIS A 84 -3.15 9.02 14.48
CA HIS A 84 -3.86 7.77 14.25
C HIS A 84 -3.10 6.64 14.91
N THR A 85 -3.82 5.78 15.62
CA THR A 85 -3.23 4.54 16.14
C THR A 85 -2.82 3.64 14.99
N PRO A 86 -1.99 2.63 15.21
CA PRO A 86 -1.87 1.52 14.28
C PRO A 86 -3.25 0.96 13.92
N THR A 87 -3.39 0.55 12.66
CA THR A 87 -4.51 -0.32 12.29
C THR A 87 -4.15 -1.74 12.67
N TYR A 88 -5.02 -2.37 13.45
CA TYR A 88 -4.86 -3.74 13.91
C TYR A 88 -5.68 -4.66 13.01
N TYR A 89 -5.00 -5.36 12.11
CA TYR A 89 -5.62 -6.32 11.20
C TYR A 89 -5.55 -7.74 11.74
N LYS A 90 -6.58 -8.54 11.47
CA LYS A 90 -6.56 -9.99 11.52
C LYS A 90 -6.77 -10.50 10.09
N LEU A 91 -5.79 -11.22 9.57
CA LEU A 91 -5.70 -11.56 8.15
C LEU A 91 -5.50 -13.07 7.98
N ASP A 92 -6.20 -13.60 6.97
CA ASP A 92 -6.03 -14.95 6.45
C ASP A 92 -5.35 -14.85 5.08
N TYR A 93 -4.16 -15.40 4.95
CA TYR A 93 -3.43 -15.52 3.70
C TYR A 93 -3.57 -16.95 3.17
N LYS A 94 -4.11 -17.06 1.96
CA LYS A 94 -4.21 -18.31 1.22
C LYS A 94 -3.39 -18.23 -0.04
N THR A 95 -2.70 -19.30 -0.37
CA THR A 95 -1.95 -19.37 -1.62
C THR A 95 -2.01 -20.78 -2.21
N SER A 96 -1.98 -20.81 -3.53
CA SER A 96 -1.76 -22.01 -4.32
C SER A 96 -0.86 -21.68 -5.50
N ALA A 97 -0.13 -22.67 -5.99
CA ALA A 97 0.69 -22.54 -7.17
C ALA A 97 0.72 -23.83 -7.95
N TYR A 98 1.05 -23.73 -9.22
CA TYR A 98 1.41 -24.88 -10.04
C TYR A 98 2.45 -24.49 -11.06
N VAL A 99 3.27 -25.45 -11.43
CA VAL A 99 4.26 -25.33 -12.50
C VAL A 99 3.80 -26.22 -13.64
N LEU A 100 3.63 -25.62 -14.80
CA LEU A 100 3.46 -26.34 -16.07
C LEU A 100 4.81 -26.31 -16.76
N SER A 101 5.39 -27.45 -17.06
CA SER A 101 6.72 -27.51 -17.68
C SER A 101 6.79 -28.51 -18.81
N ASP A 102 7.54 -28.13 -19.83
CA ASP A 102 7.92 -29.00 -20.93
C ASP A 102 9.42 -29.33 -20.80
N VAL A 103 9.73 -30.61 -20.58
CA VAL A 103 11.09 -31.08 -20.26
C VAL A 103 11.47 -32.22 -21.20
N TYR A 104 12.71 -32.22 -21.65
CA TYR A 104 13.23 -33.33 -22.46
C TYR A 104 13.37 -34.60 -21.60
N SER A 105 12.75 -35.68 -22.07
CA SER A 105 12.83 -37.00 -21.46
C SER A 105 13.90 -37.82 -22.15
N GLU A 106 14.95 -38.22 -21.44
CA GLU A 106 15.98 -39.14 -21.96
C GLU A 106 15.43 -40.53 -22.29
N VAL A 107 14.33 -40.93 -21.65
CA VAL A 107 13.71 -42.25 -21.84
C VAL A 107 12.99 -42.34 -23.18
N THR A 108 12.25 -41.28 -23.55
CA THR A 108 11.45 -41.27 -24.76
C THR A 108 12.12 -40.50 -25.91
N GLY A 109 13.17 -39.71 -25.62
CA GLY A 109 13.84 -38.84 -26.59
C GLY A 109 12.97 -37.68 -27.08
N LYS A 110 11.98 -37.28 -26.33
CA LYS A 110 11.02 -36.20 -26.68
C LYS A 110 10.84 -35.23 -25.51
N ILE A 111 10.37 -34.03 -25.84
CA ILE A 111 9.88 -33.09 -24.86
C ILE A 111 8.50 -33.54 -24.41
N GLU A 112 8.32 -33.63 -23.11
CA GLU A 112 7.10 -34.13 -22.46
C GLU A 112 6.66 -33.16 -21.36
N PRO A 113 5.34 -33.00 -21.14
CA PRO A 113 4.84 -32.17 -20.03
C PRO A 113 5.17 -32.83 -18.69
N HIS A 114 5.64 -32.02 -17.75
CA HIS A 114 5.90 -32.40 -16.37
C HIS A 114 5.33 -31.36 -15.42
N ASP A 115 4.06 -31.51 -15.07
CA ASP A 115 3.31 -30.54 -14.30
C ASP A 115 3.35 -30.89 -12.79
N ILE A 116 3.50 -29.87 -11.96
CA ILE A 116 3.52 -30.00 -10.50
C ILE A 116 2.50 -29.01 -9.91
N TYR A 117 1.62 -29.50 -9.07
CA TYR A 117 0.61 -28.70 -8.38
C TYR A 117 0.85 -28.72 -6.86
N THR A 118 0.62 -27.61 -6.17
CA THR A 118 0.68 -27.61 -4.69
C THR A 118 -0.34 -28.54 -4.08
N SER A 119 -1.49 -28.77 -4.74
CA SER A 119 -2.49 -29.76 -4.33
C SER A 119 -1.99 -31.21 -4.33
N ASP A 120 -0.94 -31.52 -5.08
CA ASP A 120 -0.32 -32.85 -5.10
C ASP A 120 0.62 -33.07 -3.93
N MET A 121 1.10 -31.98 -3.32
CA MET A 121 2.05 -32.00 -2.21
C MET A 121 1.35 -31.87 -0.85
N ILE A 122 0.25 -31.12 -0.80
CA ILE A 122 -0.55 -30.86 0.39
C ILE A 122 -2.04 -30.94 0.04
N GLU A 123 -2.86 -31.33 1.00
CA GLU A 123 -4.30 -31.41 0.80
C GLU A 123 -4.92 -30.01 0.88
N GLY A 124 -5.26 -29.42 -0.29
CA GLY A 124 -5.89 -28.10 -0.44
C GLY A 124 -4.92 -26.92 -0.56
N ASP A 125 -5.42 -25.72 -0.25
CA ASP A 125 -4.63 -24.48 -0.29
C ASP A 125 -3.71 -24.37 0.94
N MET A 126 -2.55 -23.75 0.75
CA MET A 126 -1.71 -23.32 1.88
C MET A 126 -2.36 -22.13 2.57
N ILE A 127 -2.54 -22.20 3.89
CA ILE A 127 -3.21 -21.14 4.66
C ILE A 127 -2.31 -20.72 5.81
N ARG A 128 -2.15 -19.41 5.99
CA ARG A 128 -1.46 -18.83 7.15
C ARG A 128 -2.27 -17.64 7.71
N GLN A 129 -2.59 -17.73 8.98
CA GLN A 129 -3.27 -16.65 9.70
C GLN A 129 -2.26 -15.81 10.46
N PHE A 130 -2.48 -14.50 10.49
CA PHE A 130 -1.63 -13.57 11.25
C PHE A 130 -2.38 -12.30 11.62
N ARG A 131 -1.84 -11.58 12.60
CA ARG A 131 -2.23 -10.20 12.87
C ARG A 131 -1.16 -9.27 12.32
N LEU A 132 -1.59 -8.18 11.68
CA LEU A 132 -0.71 -7.14 11.19
C LEU A 132 -1.02 -5.84 11.93
N GLN A 133 0.01 -5.26 12.53
CA GLN A 133 -0.04 -3.94 13.13
C GLN A 133 0.69 -2.95 12.24
N THR A 134 -0.03 -1.94 11.72
CA THR A 134 0.57 -0.86 10.91
C THR A 134 1.26 0.18 11.79
N PRO A 135 2.01 1.14 11.21
CA PRO A 135 2.62 2.24 11.98
C PRO A 135 1.59 3.18 12.60
N TRP A 136 2.04 3.95 13.59
CA TRP A 136 1.37 5.18 14.00
C TRP A 136 1.46 6.21 12.88
N THR A 137 0.42 7.05 12.75
CA THR A 137 0.42 8.20 11.84
C THR A 137 0.36 9.49 12.64
N TYR A 138 1.25 10.41 12.32
CA TYR A 138 1.30 11.75 12.91
C TYR A 138 1.06 12.78 11.83
N ASN A 139 0.18 13.74 12.08
CA ASN A 139 -0.22 14.73 11.10
C ASN A 139 -0.25 16.12 11.72
N VAL A 140 0.33 17.09 11.01
CA VAL A 140 0.29 18.51 11.35
C VAL A 140 -0.22 19.27 10.13
N SER A 141 -1.19 20.15 10.33
CA SER A 141 -1.76 20.93 9.25
C SER A 141 -1.91 22.42 9.58
N LEU A 142 -1.82 23.24 8.56
CA LEU A 142 -1.99 24.67 8.61
C LEU A 142 -3.07 25.08 7.62
N GLY A 143 -3.97 25.95 8.04
CA GLY A 143 -5.01 26.50 7.18
C GLY A 143 -5.08 28.02 7.30
N TYR A 144 -5.26 28.69 6.19
CA TYR A 144 -5.42 30.15 6.15
C TYR A 144 -6.42 30.57 5.09
N THR A 145 -7.29 31.53 5.44
CA THR A 145 -8.20 32.14 4.45
C THR A 145 -7.84 33.60 4.24
N ILE A 146 -7.77 34.05 2.98
CA ILE A 146 -7.46 35.44 2.60
C ILE A 146 -8.74 36.08 2.05
N GLY A 147 -9.24 37.05 2.80
CA GLY A 147 -10.51 37.66 2.48
C GLY A 147 -11.67 36.64 2.45
N ARG A 148 -12.52 36.75 1.43
CA ARG A 148 -13.67 35.84 1.23
C ARG A 148 -13.45 34.83 0.09
N ASN A 149 -12.36 34.98 -0.65
CA ASN A 149 -12.16 34.29 -1.92
C ASN A 149 -11.11 33.18 -1.86
N TRP A 150 -10.05 33.29 -1.05
CA TRP A 150 -8.97 32.32 -1.01
C TRP A 150 -9.01 31.48 0.25
N ALA A 151 -8.79 30.18 0.09
CA ALA A 151 -8.45 29.27 1.18
C ALA A 151 -7.19 28.48 0.80
N LEU A 152 -6.22 28.47 1.72
CA LEU A 152 -4.94 27.78 1.55
C LEU A 152 -4.79 26.73 2.65
N GLY A 153 -4.23 25.59 2.31
CA GLY A 153 -3.93 24.50 3.25
C GLY A 153 -2.59 23.87 2.96
N ALA A 154 -1.88 23.53 4.02
CA ALA A 154 -0.66 22.75 3.97
C ALA A 154 -0.73 21.68 5.07
N GLU A 155 -0.24 20.47 4.77
CA GLU A 155 -0.26 19.35 5.69
C GLU A 155 1.03 18.55 5.53
N TYR A 156 1.56 18.11 6.66
CA TYR A 156 2.65 17.14 6.75
C TYR A 156 2.20 15.95 7.56
N GLU A 157 2.43 14.75 7.02
CA GLU A 157 2.13 13.48 7.65
C GLU A 157 3.38 12.61 7.69
N TYR A 158 3.56 11.89 8.78
CA TYR A 158 4.66 10.96 8.96
C TYR A 158 4.16 9.60 9.46
N GLN A 159 4.67 8.53 8.83
CA GLN A 159 4.44 7.12 9.20
C GLN A 159 5.75 6.36 9.10
N ASP A 160 6.14 5.62 10.14
CA ASP A 160 7.33 4.80 10.10
C ASP A 160 6.99 3.33 9.83
N TYR A 161 7.08 2.93 8.56
CA TYR A 161 6.74 1.57 8.14
C TYR A 161 7.72 0.51 8.64
N SER A 162 8.94 0.89 9.05
CA SER A 162 9.86 -0.05 9.71
C SER A 162 9.34 -0.54 11.07
N SER A 163 8.38 0.18 11.65
CA SER A 163 7.73 -0.16 12.92
C SER A 163 6.55 -1.13 12.79
N MET A 164 6.22 -1.58 11.58
CA MET A 164 5.19 -2.61 11.36
C MET A 164 5.52 -3.89 12.10
N LYS A 165 4.48 -4.62 12.54
CA LYS A 165 4.67 -5.89 13.26
C LYS A 165 3.68 -6.94 12.79
N PHE A 166 4.22 -8.12 12.49
CA PHE A 166 3.47 -9.34 12.36
C PHE A 166 3.37 -10.02 13.73
N LYS A 167 2.21 -10.58 14.03
CA LYS A 167 1.94 -11.22 15.32
C LYS A 167 1.12 -12.48 15.13
N ASN A 168 1.22 -13.38 16.10
CA ASN A 168 0.44 -14.60 16.16
C ASN A 168 -1.07 -14.29 16.13
N PRO A 169 -1.87 -15.13 15.47
CA PRO A 169 -3.30 -14.88 15.29
C PRO A 169 -4.11 -14.91 16.59
N ASP A 170 -3.68 -15.71 17.59
CA ASP A 170 -4.47 -15.96 18.80
C ASP A 170 -4.01 -15.13 19.99
N ASP A 171 -2.74 -15.18 20.36
CA ASP A 171 -2.20 -14.55 21.57
C ASP A 171 -1.59 -13.16 21.38
N GLY A 172 -1.25 -12.81 20.12
CA GLY A 172 -0.66 -11.52 19.76
C GLY A 172 0.83 -11.37 20.08
N TYR A 173 1.52 -12.45 20.47
CA TYR A 173 2.99 -12.50 20.52
C TYR A 173 3.57 -12.45 19.09
N SER A 174 4.88 -12.44 18.96
CA SER A 174 5.57 -12.31 17.65
C SER A 174 6.51 -13.47 17.34
N ASP A 175 6.59 -14.48 18.22
CA ASP A 175 7.54 -15.59 18.13
C ASP A 175 7.38 -16.43 16.85
N MET A 176 6.15 -16.58 16.33
CA MET A 176 5.90 -17.25 15.05
C MET A 176 6.28 -16.41 13.83
N PHE A 177 6.60 -15.13 14.01
CA PHE A 177 6.85 -14.15 12.94
C PHE A 177 8.15 -13.38 13.15
N GLU A 178 9.13 -13.94 13.85
CA GLU A 178 10.43 -13.30 14.08
C GLU A 178 11.14 -12.96 12.77
N TYR A 179 11.06 -13.87 11.80
CA TYR A 179 11.67 -13.69 10.50
C TYR A 179 11.05 -12.52 9.73
N GLU A 180 9.72 -12.50 9.59
CA GLU A 180 9.00 -11.43 8.90
C GLU A 180 9.23 -10.08 9.59
N ASN A 181 9.28 -10.06 10.92
CA ASN A 181 9.59 -8.86 11.68
C ASN A 181 11.06 -8.41 11.51
N SER A 182 12.00 -9.32 11.24
CA SER A 182 13.40 -8.98 10.97
C SER A 182 13.59 -8.29 9.61
N THR A 183 12.66 -8.46 8.67
CA THR A 183 12.71 -7.82 7.35
C THR A 183 12.06 -6.44 7.32
N THR A 184 11.29 -6.04 8.34
CA THR A 184 10.64 -4.71 8.38
C THR A 184 11.62 -3.52 8.29
N PRO A 185 12.91 -3.60 8.72
CA PRO A 185 13.87 -2.53 8.50
C PRO A 185 14.22 -2.26 7.01
N MET A 186 13.81 -3.12 6.08
CA MET A 186 13.89 -2.82 4.64
C MET A 186 12.90 -1.71 4.23
N MET A 187 11.91 -1.44 5.06
CA MET A 187 11.01 -0.29 4.96
C MET A 187 11.53 0.87 5.81
N LYS A 188 11.03 2.06 5.54
CA LYS A 188 11.45 3.29 6.23
C LYS A 188 10.29 4.22 6.55
N GLY A 189 10.60 5.31 7.23
CA GLY A 189 9.66 6.39 7.48
C GLY A 189 9.22 7.06 6.18
N VAL A 190 7.90 7.21 6.02
CA VAL A 190 7.27 7.89 4.88
C VAL A 190 6.81 9.26 5.34
N SER A 191 7.29 10.29 4.65
CA SER A 191 6.84 11.67 4.78
C SER A 191 5.91 12.01 3.64
N THR A 192 4.72 12.52 3.98
CA THR A 192 3.74 13.00 2.98
C THR A 192 3.48 14.48 3.19
N ILE A 193 3.63 15.27 2.13
CA ILE A 193 3.29 16.70 2.09
C ILE A 193 2.08 16.87 1.21
N ARG A 194 1.06 17.59 1.70
CA ARG A 194 -0.14 17.94 0.96
C ARG A 194 -0.30 19.46 0.95
N LEU A 195 -0.48 20.04 -0.22
CA LEU A 195 -0.73 21.45 -0.42
C LEU A 195 -2.05 21.61 -1.17
N GLY A 196 -2.87 22.56 -0.74
CA GLY A 196 -4.15 22.83 -1.37
C GLY A 196 -4.48 24.31 -1.41
N ALA A 197 -5.12 24.73 -2.49
CA ALA A 197 -5.65 26.08 -2.66
C ALA A 197 -7.05 26.03 -3.26
N GLU A 198 -7.95 26.86 -2.74
CA GLU A 198 -9.27 27.13 -3.30
C GLU A 198 -9.38 28.62 -3.57
N TYR A 199 -9.88 28.97 -4.76
CA TYR A 199 -10.23 30.31 -5.14
C TYR A 199 -11.71 30.42 -5.55
N LYS A 200 -12.48 31.17 -4.81
CA LYS A 200 -13.89 31.48 -5.15
C LYS A 200 -13.93 32.64 -6.14
N VAL A 201 -14.17 32.30 -7.40
CA VAL A 201 -14.33 33.31 -8.48
C VAL A 201 -15.55 34.16 -8.21
N ILE A 202 -16.65 33.53 -7.84
CA ILE A 202 -17.90 34.12 -7.32
C ILE A 202 -18.39 33.21 -6.17
N PRO A 203 -19.35 33.63 -5.35
CA PRO A 203 -19.83 32.86 -4.20
C PRO A 203 -20.25 31.42 -4.56
N GLN A 204 -20.72 31.19 -5.78
CA GLN A 204 -21.21 29.91 -6.26
C GLN A 204 -20.13 29.06 -6.93
N PHE A 205 -19.05 29.66 -7.47
CA PHE A 205 -18.01 28.95 -8.21
C PHE A 205 -16.65 29.01 -7.52
N ALA A 206 -16.05 27.83 -7.32
CA ALA A 206 -14.71 27.68 -6.76
C ALA A 206 -13.82 26.89 -7.72
N LEU A 207 -12.58 27.36 -7.89
CA LEU A 207 -11.48 26.63 -8.51
C LEU A 207 -10.60 26.06 -7.40
N ARG A 208 -10.10 24.85 -7.60
CA ARG A 208 -9.24 24.16 -6.62
C ARG A 208 -8.02 23.60 -7.31
N ALA A 209 -6.90 23.67 -6.63
CA ALA A 209 -5.67 23.02 -7.03
C ALA A 209 -5.03 22.36 -5.81
N GLY A 210 -4.43 21.21 -6.00
CA GLY A 210 -3.75 20.49 -4.94
C GLY A 210 -2.55 19.71 -5.44
N TYR A 211 -1.59 19.54 -4.56
CA TYR A 211 -0.40 18.73 -4.75
C TYR A 211 -0.18 17.84 -3.53
N ASN A 212 0.13 16.57 -3.78
CA ASN A 212 0.51 15.62 -2.74
C ASN A 212 1.80 14.92 -3.17
N TYR A 213 2.74 14.84 -2.26
CA TYR A 213 4.00 14.14 -2.45
C TYR A 213 4.24 13.21 -1.26
N SER A 214 4.47 11.92 -1.54
CA SER A 214 4.86 10.92 -0.55
C SER A 214 6.21 10.33 -0.91
N THR A 215 7.11 10.22 0.07
CA THR A 215 8.41 9.57 -0.12
C THR A 215 8.25 8.05 -0.32
N ALA A 216 9.31 7.38 -0.78
CA ALA A 216 9.31 5.94 -0.94
C ALA A 216 9.17 5.21 0.40
N ILE A 217 8.45 4.08 0.40
CA ILE A 217 8.28 3.22 1.57
C ILE A 217 9.49 2.30 1.81
N PHE A 218 10.14 1.84 0.73
CA PHE A 218 11.28 0.94 0.80
C PHE A 218 12.61 1.67 0.77
N ASN A 219 13.62 1.08 1.38
CA ASN A 219 15.02 1.43 1.15
C ASN A 219 15.38 1.13 -0.31
N SER A 220 16.43 1.79 -0.82
CA SER A 220 16.84 1.63 -2.23
C SER A 220 17.32 0.22 -2.55
N ASP A 221 17.86 -0.47 -1.56
CA ASP A 221 18.44 -1.81 -1.57
C ASP A 221 17.48 -2.88 -1.03
N ALA A 222 16.22 -2.53 -0.76
CA ALA A 222 15.23 -3.50 -0.33
C ALA A 222 14.94 -4.53 -1.42
N TYR A 223 14.81 -5.76 -1.02
CA TYR A 223 14.46 -6.91 -1.85
C TYR A 223 13.42 -7.79 -1.15
N LYS A 224 12.82 -8.70 -1.89
CA LYS A 224 11.89 -9.70 -1.34
C LYS A 224 12.67 -10.89 -0.84
N ASP A 225 12.54 -11.19 0.43
CA ASP A 225 13.12 -12.38 1.04
C ASP A 225 12.01 -13.40 1.34
N LEU A 226 12.17 -14.61 0.78
CA LEU A 226 11.23 -15.72 0.94
C LEU A 226 11.93 -16.83 1.74
N PRO A 227 11.62 -16.98 3.03
CA PRO A 227 12.18 -18.10 3.83
C PRO A 227 11.74 -19.47 3.26
N ILE A 228 12.52 -20.51 3.52
CA ILE A 228 12.28 -21.87 2.99
C ILE A 228 10.87 -22.39 3.34
N ASN A 229 10.33 -21.98 4.49
CA ASN A 229 8.99 -22.33 4.95
C ASN A 229 7.93 -21.29 4.59
N SER A 230 8.24 -20.35 3.71
CA SER A 230 7.26 -19.38 3.22
C SER A 230 6.18 -20.08 2.40
N ILE A 231 4.94 -19.72 2.63
CA ILE A 231 3.83 -20.16 1.78
C ILE A 231 3.62 -19.22 0.57
N GLN A 232 4.37 -18.13 0.49
CA GLN A 232 4.27 -17.19 -0.62
C GLN A 232 4.86 -17.78 -1.90
N THR A 233 4.10 -17.74 -2.98
CA THR A 233 4.44 -18.41 -4.24
C THR A 233 4.80 -17.45 -5.37
N ASP A 234 4.44 -16.17 -5.26
CA ASP A 234 4.81 -15.16 -6.24
C ASP A 234 6.27 -14.72 -6.07
N THR A 235 6.99 -14.59 -7.18
CA THR A 235 8.44 -14.33 -7.18
C THR A 235 8.78 -12.84 -7.26
N ASP A 236 7.89 -12.04 -7.83
CA ASP A 236 8.11 -10.65 -8.17
C ASP A 236 8.19 -9.72 -6.96
N PHE A 237 8.96 -8.64 -7.10
CA PHE A 237 9.06 -7.55 -6.15
C PHE A 237 9.12 -6.20 -6.87
N ALA A 238 8.34 -5.24 -6.40
CA ALA A 238 8.34 -3.87 -6.91
C ALA A 238 8.78 -2.90 -5.80
N ASN A 239 10.00 -2.36 -5.92
CA ASN A 239 10.51 -1.32 -5.04
C ASN A 239 9.94 0.04 -5.49
N THR A 240 8.78 0.39 -4.96
CA THR A 240 8.06 1.63 -5.31
C THR A 240 8.77 2.85 -4.76
N LYS A 241 9.02 3.82 -5.63
CA LYS A 241 9.64 5.10 -5.31
C LYS A 241 8.59 6.14 -4.89
N ALA A 242 9.00 7.39 -4.76
CA ALA A 242 8.11 8.47 -4.36
C ALA A 242 6.91 8.64 -5.31
N LEU A 243 5.76 8.97 -4.71
CA LEU A 243 4.48 9.21 -5.40
C LEU A 243 4.17 10.69 -5.42
N SER A 244 3.81 11.22 -6.59
CA SER A 244 3.27 12.56 -6.77
C SER A 244 1.84 12.52 -7.28
N ASN A 245 0.96 13.30 -6.67
CA ASN A 245 -0.41 13.51 -7.16
C ASN A 245 -0.65 14.99 -7.40
N TYR A 246 -1.23 15.32 -8.54
CA TYR A 246 -1.68 16.66 -8.92
C TYR A 246 -3.18 16.62 -9.06
N THR A 247 -3.87 17.59 -8.48
CA THR A 247 -5.33 17.68 -8.53
C THR A 247 -5.78 19.06 -8.98
N LEU A 248 -6.78 19.09 -9.85
CA LEU A 248 -7.49 20.30 -10.25
C LEU A 248 -8.99 20.05 -10.08
N GLY A 249 -9.72 21.07 -9.66
CA GLY A 249 -11.15 20.92 -9.44
C GLY A 249 -11.93 22.21 -9.70
N ILE A 250 -13.17 22.02 -10.09
CA ILE A 250 -14.17 23.10 -10.26
C ILE A 250 -15.38 22.70 -9.43
N GLY A 251 -15.84 23.59 -8.55
CA GLY A 251 -17.02 23.39 -7.72
C GLY A 251 -18.08 24.44 -7.99
N TYR A 252 -19.33 23.99 -8.09
CA TYR A 252 -20.51 24.86 -8.11
C TYR A 252 -21.36 24.58 -6.88
N ARG A 253 -21.79 25.65 -6.20
CA ARG A 253 -22.73 25.59 -5.07
C ARG A 253 -23.87 26.59 -5.25
N GLY A 254 -25.01 26.06 -5.73
CA GLY A 254 -26.26 26.78 -5.74
C GLY A 254 -27.01 26.72 -4.40
N SER A 255 -28.22 27.21 -4.37
CA SER A 255 -29.10 27.16 -3.18
C SER A 255 -29.54 25.74 -2.83
N MET A 256 -29.86 24.93 -3.83
CA MET A 256 -30.42 23.57 -3.69
C MET A 256 -29.44 22.49 -4.20
N PHE A 257 -28.69 22.78 -5.26
CA PHE A 257 -27.80 21.82 -5.90
C PHE A 257 -26.34 22.23 -5.76
N TYR A 258 -25.48 21.22 -5.64
CA TYR A 258 -24.04 21.41 -5.79
C TYR A 258 -23.45 20.36 -6.74
N ALA A 259 -22.39 20.73 -7.41
CA ALA A 259 -21.65 19.85 -8.30
C ALA A 259 -20.15 20.13 -8.17
N ASP A 260 -19.35 19.10 -8.02
CA ASP A 260 -17.89 19.19 -8.01
C ASP A 260 -17.34 18.26 -9.10
N LEU A 261 -16.48 18.80 -9.96
CA LEU A 261 -15.71 18.07 -10.95
C LEU A 261 -14.24 18.15 -10.57
N ALA A 262 -13.58 17.02 -10.40
CA ALA A 262 -12.17 16.96 -10.07
C ALA A 262 -11.41 16.06 -11.03
N TYR A 263 -10.20 16.49 -11.40
CA TYR A 263 -9.21 15.72 -12.13
C TYR A 263 -8.02 15.45 -11.22
N LYS A 264 -7.58 14.18 -11.15
CA LYS A 264 -6.38 13.76 -10.42
C LYS A 264 -5.43 13.05 -11.38
N PHE A 265 -4.19 13.51 -11.39
CA PHE A 265 -3.08 12.85 -12.06
C PHE A 265 -2.09 12.34 -11.01
N SER A 266 -1.81 11.05 -11.05
CA SER A 266 -0.85 10.36 -10.16
C SER A 266 0.33 9.85 -10.98
N SER A 267 1.54 9.98 -10.46
CA SER A 267 2.76 9.47 -11.08
C SER A 267 3.73 8.96 -10.04
N TYR A 268 4.23 7.74 -10.25
CA TYR A 268 5.33 7.17 -9.48
C TYR A 268 6.19 6.26 -10.36
N LYS A 269 7.38 5.96 -9.89
CA LYS A 269 8.30 5.01 -10.52
C LYS A 269 8.48 3.82 -9.58
N GLU A 270 8.88 2.70 -10.14
CA GLU A 270 9.29 1.53 -9.38
C GLU A 270 10.43 0.80 -10.08
N ASP A 271 11.28 0.17 -9.29
CA ASP A 271 12.26 -0.78 -9.73
C ASP A 271 11.61 -2.16 -9.56
N PHE A 272 11.30 -2.80 -10.68
CA PHE A 272 10.64 -4.10 -10.71
C PHE A 272 11.66 -5.21 -10.93
N TYR A 273 11.55 -6.24 -10.11
CA TYR A 273 12.34 -7.47 -10.15
C TYR A 273 11.39 -8.65 -10.36
N PRO A 274 11.52 -9.44 -11.43
CA PRO A 274 10.63 -10.57 -11.70
C PRO A 274 10.84 -11.72 -10.71
N PHE A 275 12.04 -11.83 -10.15
CA PHE A 275 12.42 -12.78 -9.10
C PHE A 275 13.59 -12.22 -8.29
N VAL A 276 13.88 -12.89 -7.18
CA VAL A 276 15.08 -12.65 -6.35
C VAL A 276 15.72 -13.99 -6.10
N GLU A 277 16.98 -14.15 -6.51
CA GLU A 277 17.76 -15.36 -6.25
C GLU A 277 18.30 -15.36 -4.83
N MET A 278 18.13 -16.47 -4.13
CA MET A 278 18.66 -16.67 -2.79
C MET A 278 19.60 -17.86 -2.78
N ASP A 279 20.88 -17.59 -2.57
CA ASP A 279 21.89 -18.62 -2.43
C ASP A 279 21.81 -19.33 -1.08
N HIS A 280 22.14 -20.59 -1.07
CA HIS A 280 22.30 -21.38 0.14
C HIS A 280 23.77 -21.74 0.32
N VAL A 281 24.40 -21.13 1.31
CA VAL A 281 25.80 -21.39 1.67
C VAL A 281 25.81 -22.31 2.89
N ILE A 282 26.54 -23.45 2.80
CA ILE A 282 26.73 -24.35 3.92
C ILE A 282 28.07 -24.04 4.58
N GLU A 283 28.02 -23.56 5.81
CA GLU A 283 29.20 -23.27 6.60
C GLU A 283 29.13 -24.02 7.95
N ASN A 284 30.13 -24.85 8.24
CA ASN A 284 30.16 -25.68 9.44
C ASN A 284 28.94 -26.60 9.65
N GLY A 285 28.32 -27.08 8.54
CA GLY A 285 27.14 -27.92 8.59
C GLY A 285 25.82 -27.16 8.83
N ILE A 286 25.87 -25.84 8.88
CA ILE A 286 24.69 -24.95 8.99
C ILE A 286 24.44 -24.32 7.62
N THR A 287 23.21 -24.38 7.16
CA THR A 287 22.79 -23.73 5.91
C THR A 287 22.42 -22.27 6.19
N TYR A 288 23.15 -21.36 5.60
CA TYR A 288 22.83 -19.93 5.60
C TYR A 288 22.19 -19.55 4.28
N ARG A 289 21.22 -18.65 4.31
CA ARG A 289 20.69 -18.00 3.13
C ARG A 289 21.38 -16.67 2.94
N THR A 290 21.86 -16.43 1.74
CA THR A 290 22.43 -15.14 1.33
C THR A 290 21.73 -14.66 0.07
N LEU A 291 21.67 -13.34 -0.10
CA LEU A 291 21.19 -12.77 -1.34
C LEU A 291 22.15 -13.19 -2.47
N GLY A 292 21.63 -13.92 -3.44
CA GLY A 292 22.35 -14.29 -4.66
C GLY A 292 22.36 -13.15 -5.68
N ALA A 293 22.36 -13.48 -6.95
CA ALA A 293 22.29 -12.48 -8.01
C ALA A 293 20.89 -11.85 -8.08
N LEU A 294 20.82 -10.52 -8.08
CA LEU A 294 19.61 -9.83 -8.48
C LEU A 294 19.55 -9.74 -10.00
N PRO A 295 18.40 -10.00 -10.64
CA PRO A 295 18.23 -9.76 -12.06
C PRO A 295 18.36 -8.27 -12.35
N ASP A 296 18.63 -7.92 -13.62
CA ASP A 296 18.65 -6.54 -14.05
C ASP A 296 17.31 -5.87 -13.77
N VAL A 297 17.37 -4.70 -13.14
CA VAL A 297 16.20 -3.96 -12.74
C VAL A 297 15.39 -3.47 -13.95
N THR A 298 14.11 -3.80 -13.98
CA THR A 298 13.17 -3.20 -14.91
C THR A 298 12.58 -1.92 -14.33
N LYS A 299 12.91 -0.77 -14.92
CA LYS A 299 12.38 0.53 -14.48
C LYS A 299 11.00 0.77 -15.06
N VAL A 300 10.00 0.81 -14.19
CA VAL A 300 8.60 1.05 -14.55
C VAL A 300 8.18 2.45 -14.12
N LYS A 301 7.46 3.14 -15.00
CA LYS A 301 6.80 4.42 -14.69
C LYS A 301 5.30 4.24 -14.77
N ASN A 302 4.65 4.40 -13.64
CA ASN A 302 3.21 4.32 -13.51
C ASN A 302 2.59 5.72 -13.52
N THR A 303 1.58 5.90 -14.37
CA THR A 303 0.77 7.13 -14.41
C THR A 303 -0.70 6.77 -14.42
N ARG A 304 -1.50 7.51 -13.66
CA ARG A 304 -2.95 7.31 -13.59
C ARG A 304 -3.68 8.63 -13.64
N SER A 305 -4.64 8.74 -14.55
CA SER A 305 -5.58 9.85 -14.64
C SER A 305 -6.95 9.43 -14.14
N GLN A 306 -7.57 10.23 -13.30
CA GLN A 306 -8.90 9.99 -12.75
C GLN A 306 -9.73 11.26 -12.87
N VAL A 307 -11.01 11.10 -13.25
CA VAL A 307 -12.01 12.16 -13.23
C VAL A 307 -13.08 11.75 -12.23
N LEU A 308 -13.42 12.64 -11.31
CA LEU A 308 -14.45 12.43 -10.30
C LEU A 308 -15.52 13.51 -10.46
N LEU A 309 -16.77 13.07 -10.51
CA LEU A 309 -17.94 13.94 -10.51
C LEU A 309 -18.75 13.67 -9.26
N THR A 310 -19.01 14.70 -8.48
CA THR A 310 -19.88 14.65 -7.31
C THR A 310 -21.09 15.55 -7.56
N LEU A 311 -22.28 14.99 -7.40
CA LEU A 311 -23.54 15.73 -7.47
C LEU A 311 -24.28 15.58 -6.14
N GLY A 312 -24.88 16.64 -5.68
CA GLY A 312 -25.64 16.57 -4.44
C GLY A 312 -26.72 17.62 -4.34
N VAL A 313 -27.66 17.32 -3.44
CA VAL A 313 -28.81 18.18 -3.12
C VAL A 313 -28.71 18.62 -1.67
N ARG A 314 -28.99 19.87 -1.43
CA ARG A 314 -29.01 20.47 -0.10
C ARG A 314 -30.45 20.87 0.24
N PHE A 315 -30.97 20.36 1.33
CA PHE A 315 -32.29 20.65 1.86
C PHE A 315 -32.23 21.77 2.89
#